data_67d837b1ffa65a83c7cd86db46a5971b
#
_entry.id   67d837b1ffa65a83c7cd86db46a5971b
#
_cell.length_a   1.000
_cell.length_b   1.000
_cell.length_c   1.000
_cell.angle_alpha   90.00
_cell.angle_beta   90.00
_cell.angle_gamma   90.00
#
_symmetry.space_group_name_H-M   'P 1'
#
loop_
_entity.id
_entity.type
_entity.pdbx_description
1 polymer ?
#
loop_
_entity_poly.entity_id
_entity_poly.type
_entity_poly.pdbx_seq_one_letter_code
_entity_poly.pdbx_strand_id
1 'polypeptide(L)'
;MGLATSAYRKVAPAKLEQRGAVRHPVVIKRASIRGHGRQPLEAVLDDLSTYGCRIAVDSLFKSGERLWLRFAGGKAIAANAVWCEDGKLGCRFDEPLDRDLFRSLTLVFD
;
A
#
# COMPACT_ATOMS: atom_id res chain seq x y z
N MET A 1 16.21 -4.00 14.73
CA MET A 1 16.16 -3.91 14.71
C MET A 1 15.79 -3.62 14.82
N GLY A 2 15.59 -3.53 14.60
CA GLY A 2 15.53 -3.34 14.64
C GLY A 2 14.71 -3.22 14.40
N LEU A 3 14.47 -3.23 14.16
CA LEU A 3 13.97 -3.24 13.92
C LEU A 3 13.30 -2.85 13.88
N ALA A 4 13.11 -2.52 13.76
CA ALA A 4 12.69 -2.26 13.73
C ALA A 4 12.05 -2.11 13.81
N THR A 5 11.80 -1.91 13.89
CA THR A 5 11.32 -1.85 13.94
C THR A 5 10.62 -1.76 14.13
N SER A 6 10.61 -1.40 14.20
CA SER A 6 9.88 -1.39 14.35
C SER A 6 8.78 -1.41 14.10
N ALA A 7 8.57 -0.73 13.87
CA ALA A 7 7.35 -0.76 13.38
C ALA A 7 7.12 -1.81 12.58
N TYR A 8 7.86 -2.31 12.18
CA TYR A 8 7.69 -3.21 11.43
C TYR A 8 7.64 -4.38 11.97
N ARG A 9 8.08 -4.66 12.90
CA ARG A 9 8.24 -5.80 13.29
C ARG A 9 7.15 -6.47 13.67
N LYS A 10 6.21 -5.92 14.10
CA LYS A 10 5.20 -6.56 14.55
C LYS A 10 4.19 -6.90 13.66
N VAL A 11 4.09 -6.52 12.59
CA VAL A 11 3.09 -6.88 11.70
C VAL A 11 3.52 -8.03 10.97
N ALA A 12 4.05 -8.88 11.63
CA ALA A 12 4.65 -9.94 11.05
C ALA A 12 3.97 -10.76 10.00
N PRO A 13 2.76 -11.18 10.12
CA PRO A 13 2.21 -12.03 9.07
C PRO A 13 2.27 -11.40 7.70
N ALA A 14 1.85 -10.16 7.60
CA ALA A 14 1.88 -9.49 6.33
C ALA A 14 3.28 -9.31 5.85
N LYS A 15 4.19 -8.98 6.77
CA LYS A 15 5.52 -8.81 6.35
C LYS A 15 6.17 -10.07 5.93
N LEU A 16 5.89 -11.16 6.58
CA LEU A 16 6.49 -12.42 6.19
C LEU A 16 6.03 -12.84 4.81
N GLU A 17 4.77 -12.59 4.50
CA GLU A 17 4.29 -12.95 3.20
C GLU A 17 4.90 -12.10 2.11
N GLN A 18 5.28 -10.90 2.44
CA GLN A 18 5.87 -10.00 1.46
C GLN A 18 7.37 -10.05 1.44
N ARG A 19 7.96 -10.88 2.27
CA ARG A 19 9.37 -10.89 2.42
C ARG A 19 10.13 -11.11 1.14
N GLY A 20 9.64 -11.93 0.25
CA GLY A 20 10.31 -12.17 -1.01
C GLY A 20 9.93 -11.17 -2.09
N ALA A 21 9.02 -10.27 -1.83
CA ALA A 21 8.57 -9.34 -2.85
C ALA A 21 9.47 -8.11 -2.87
N VAL A 22 9.92 -7.74 -4.05
CA VAL A 22 10.77 -6.58 -4.21
C VAL A 22 9.89 -5.35 -4.25
N ARG A 23 10.29 -4.31 -3.53
CA ARG A 23 9.62 -3.04 -3.56
C ARG A 23 10.32 -2.15 -4.56
N HIS A 24 9.54 -1.48 -5.38
CA HIS A 24 10.08 -0.67 -6.46
C HIS A 24 9.71 0.79 -6.27
N PRO A 25 10.58 1.70 -6.67
CA PRO A 25 10.23 3.12 -6.66
C PRO A 25 9.07 3.33 -7.64
N VAL A 26 8.21 4.26 -7.33
CA VAL A 26 7.06 4.52 -8.17
C VAL A 26 7.28 5.79 -8.97
N VAL A 27 6.79 5.79 -10.21
CA VAL A 27 6.82 6.97 -11.06
C VAL A 27 5.47 7.65 -11.05
N ILE A 28 4.39 6.90 -10.88
CA ILE A 28 3.05 7.46 -10.77
C ILE A 28 2.69 7.45 -9.30
N LYS A 29 2.69 8.60 -8.67
CA LYS A 29 2.49 8.69 -7.24
C LYS A 29 1.07 9.06 -6.83
N ARG A 30 0.26 9.50 -7.78
CA ARG A 30 -1.10 9.91 -7.46
C ARG A 30 -1.97 8.71 -7.12
N ALA A 31 -2.66 8.80 -6.01
CA ALA A 31 -3.53 7.73 -5.57
C ALA A 31 -4.69 8.31 -4.79
N SER A 32 -5.75 7.55 -4.64
CA SER A 32 -6.80 7.89 -3.71
C SER A 32 -7.11 6.65 -2.88
N ILE A 33 -7.65 6.86 -1.70
CA ILE A 33 -7.95 5.79 -0.79
C ILE A 33 -9.30 6.06 -0.15
N ARG A 34 -10.10 5.02 -0.03
CA ARG A 34 -11.40 5.15 0.62
C ARG A 34 -11.56 4.00 1.60
N GLY A 35 -11.72 4.30 2.88
CA GLY A 35 -12.04 3.30 3.87
C GLY A 35 -13.51 2.93 3.78
N HIS A 36 -13.87 1.84 4.40
CA HIS A 36 -15.26 1.38 4.43
C HIS A 36 -16.10 2.44 5.13
N GLY A 37 -17.13 2.91 4.48
CA GLY A 37 -18.01 3.92 5.06
C GLY A 37 -17.41 5.31 5.11
N ARG A 38 -16.29 5.55 4.45
CA ARG A 38 -15.63 6.85 4.47
C ARG A 38 -15.63 7.48 3.10
N GLN A 39 -15.35 8.76 3.06
CA GLN A 39 -15.18 9.48 1.80
C GLN A 39 -13.81 9.22 1.22
N PRO A 40 -13.68 9.28 -0.09
CA PRO A 40 -12.37 9.13 -0.72
C PRO A 40 -11.42 10.26 -0.31
N LEU A 41 -10.17 9.93 -0.14
CA LEU A 41 -9.12 10.88 0.21
C LEU A 41 -8.00 10.78 -0.81
N GLU A 42 -7.34 11.88 -1.06
CA GLU A 42 -6.17 11.85 -1.92
C GLU A 42 -4.97 11.34 -1.13
N ALA A 43 -4.11 10.64 -1.79
CA ALA A 43 -2.94 10.05 -1.16
C ALA A 43 -1.79 10.05 -2.15
N VAL A 44 -0.58 9.85 -1.63
CA VAL A 44 0.62 9.79 -2.45
C VAL A 44 1.25 8.43 -2.24
N LEU A 45 1.45 7.72 -3.34
CA LEU A 45 2.05 6.40 -3.29
C LEU A 45 3.56 6.54 -3.07
N ASP A 46 4.09 5.90 -2.04
CA ASP A 46 5.51 5.95 -1.73
C ASP A 46 6.26 4.79 -2.35
N ASP A 47 5.80 3.58 -2.13
CA ASP A 47 6.41 2.43 -2.76
C ASP A 47 5.38 1.34 -2.98
N LEU A 48 5.74 0.37 -3.77
CA LEU A 48 4.80 -0.62 -4.26
C LEU A 48 5.49 -1.97 -4.40
N SER A 49 4.78 -3.01 -4.02
CA SER A 49 5.18 -4.38 -4.35
C SER A 49 3.96 -5.07 -4.94
N THR A 50 4.13 -6.29 -5.38
CA THR A 50 3.01 -7.05 -5.94
C THR A 50 1.91 -7.27 -4.91
N TYR A 51 2.25 -7.33 -3.63
CA TYR A 51 1.29 -7.67 -2.60
C TYR A 51 0.79 -6.52 -1.74
N GLY A 52 1.37 -5.35 -1.88
CA GLY A 52 0.95 -4.23 -1.06
C GLY A 52 1.68 -2.95 -1.41
N CYS A 53 1.40 -1.91 -0.64
CA CYS A 53 2.00 -0.62 -0.89
C CYS A 53 2.12 0.18 0.39
N ARG A 54 2.90 1.24 0.32
CA ARG A 54 2.95 2.24 1.37
C ARG A 54 2.54 3.56 0.76
N ILE A 55 1.60 4.24 1.38
CA ILE A 55 1.11 5.51 0.87
C ILE A 55 1.10 6.55 1.98
N ALA A 56 1.23 7.79 1.60
CA ALA A 56 1.11 8.91 2.51
C ALA A 56 -0.33 9.41 2.41
N VAL A 57 -1.00 9.53 3.54
CA VAL A 57 -2.37 10.00 3.57
C VAL A 57 -2.62 10.71 4.89
N ASP A 58 -3.40 11.78 4.83
CA ASP A 58 -3.67 12.60 6.01
C ASP A 58 -4.93 12.09 6.69
N SER A 59 -4.85 10.92 7.26
CA SER A 59 -5.97 10.34 7.99
C SER A 59 -5.47 9.12 8.75
N LEU A 60 -6.23 8.68 9.72
CA LEU A 60 -5.88 7.51 10.51
C LEU A 60 -6.72 6.32 10.11
N PHE A 61 -6.09 5.19 10.03
CA PHE A 61 -6.75 3.93 9.72
C PHE A 61 -6.32 2.90 10.75
N LYS A 62 -7.20 1.99 11.08
CA LYS A 62 -6.90 0.95 12.03
C LYS A 62 -6.34 -0.27 11.31
N SER A 63 -5.45 -0.98 11.96
CA SER A 63 -4.95 -2.23 11.42
C SER A 63 -6.13 -3.16 11.14
N GLY A 64 -6.18 -3.72 9.96
CA GLY A 64 -7.27 -4.57 9.54
C GLY A 64 -8.43 -3.85 8.87
N GLU A 65 -8.42 -2.54 8.87
CA GLU A 65 -9.51 -1.78 8.26
C GLU A 65 -9.54 -2.02 6.75
N ARG A 66 -10.73 -2.27 6.24
CA ARG A 66 -10.93 -2.52 4.82
C ARG A 66 -10.88 -1.24 4.05
N LEU A 67 -10.20 -1.25 2.89
CA LEU A 67 -10.12 -0.06 2.08
C LEU A 67 -10.05 -0.40 0.60
N TRP A 68 -10.24 0.64 -0.21
CA TRP A 68 -10.14 0.53 -1.65
C TRP A 68 -9.18 1.60 -2.13
N LEU A 69 -8.26 1.22 -2.98
CA LEU A 69 -7.24 2.10 -3.51
C LEU A 69 -7.44 2.29 -5.00
N ARG A 70 -7.14 3.49 -5.48
CA ARG A 70 -7.11 3.75 -6.91
C ARG A 70 -5.79 4.41 -7.22
N PHE A 71 -5.10 3.92 -8.23
CA PHE A 71 -3.84 4.51 -8.64
C PHE A 71 -4.04 5.19 -9.98
N ALA A 72 -3.71 6.48 -10.06
CA ALA A 72 -3.81 7.26 -11.28
C ALA A 72 -5.21 7.22 -11.90
N GLY A 73 -6.23 7.15 -11.06
CA GLY A 73 -7.59 7.15 -11.56
C GLY A 73 -8.09 5.82 -12.11
N GLY A 74 -7.37 4.75 -11.88
CA GLY A 74 -7.76 3.43 -12.36
C GLY A 74 -8.85 2.77 -11.56
N LYS A 75 -8.96 1.47 -11.67
CA LYS A 75 -9.98 0.70 -10.97
C LYS A 75 -9.68 0.64 -9.48
N ALA A 76 -10.73 0.48 -8.69
CA ALA A 76 -10.57 0.33 -7.25
C ALA A 76 -9.98 -1.05 -6.95
N ILE A 77 -9.02 -1.07 -6.06
CA ILE A 77 -8.32 -2.29 -5.65
C ILE A 77 -8.58 -2.50 -4.18
N ALA A 78 -9.11 -3.66 -3.84
CA ALA A 78 -9.44 -3.97 -2.45
C ALA A 78 -8.19 -4.31 -1.66
N ALA A 79 -8.10 -3.79 -0.46
CA ALA A 79 -6.94 -3.98 0.39
C ALA A 79 -7.34 -3.86 1.85
N ASN A 80 -6.40 -4.13 2.73
CA ASN A 80 -6.57 -3.93 4.15
C ASN A 80 -5.42 -3.09 4.66
N ALA A 81 -5.70 -2.25 5.65
CA ALA A 81 -4.66 -1.51 6.34
C ALA A 81 -3.88 -2.49 7.20
N VAL A 82 -2.57 -2.42 7.16
CA VAL A 82 -1.72 -3.24 7.99
C VAL A 82 -1.21 -2.42 9.16
N TRP A 83 -0.75 -1.22 8.89
CA TRP A 83 -0.28 -0.29 9.91
C TRP A 83 -0.50 1.14 9.44
N CYS A 84 -0.62 2.05 10.39
CA CYS A 84 -0.78 3.47 10.08
C CYS A 84 0.00 4.26 11.11
N GLU A 85 0.95 5.06 10.65
CA GLU A 85 1.84 5.77 11.55
C GLU A 85 2.50 6.95 10.87
N ASP A 86 2.51 8.09 11.51
CA ASP A 86 3.21 9.28 11.00
C ASP A 86 2.80 9.68 9.59
N GLY A 87 1.51 9.65 9.32
CA GLY A 87 1.02 10.06 8.00
C GLY A 87 1.26 9.06 6.91
N LYS A 88 1.69 7.86 7.28
CA LYS A 88 1.93 6.79 6.30
C LYS A 88 1.04 5.61 6.62
N LEU A 89 0.65 4.91 5.60
CA LEU A 89 -0.23 3.76 5.72
C LEU A 89 0.34 2.61 4.92
N GLY A 90 0.52 1.48 5.56
CA GLY A 90 0.92 0.27 4.88
C GLY A 90 -0.31 -0.54 4.56
N CYS A 91 -0.46 -0.95 3.31
CA CYS A 91 -1.63 -1.68 2.85
C CYS A 91 -1.22 -2.99 2.23
N ARG A 92 -2.08 -3.98 2.38
CA ARG A 92 -1.89 -5.26 1.74
C ARG A 92 -3.08 -5.50 0.84
N PHE A 93 -2.82 -5.83 -0.43
CA PHE A 93 -3.87 -6.08 -1.40
C PHE A 93 -4.53 -7.44 -1.13
N ASP A 94 -5.81 -7.57 -1.47
CA ASP A 94 -6.48 -8.85 -1.35
C ASP A 94 -5.87 -9.87 -2.28
N GLU A 95 -5.49 -9.43 -3.46
CA GLU A 95 -4.90 -10.30 -4.48
C GLU A 95 -3.66 -9.64 -5.04
N PRO A 96 -2.73 -10.40 -5.59
CA PRO A 96 -1.54 -9.82 -6.18
C PRO A 96 -1.93 -8.77 -7.22
N LEU A 97 -1.21 -7.68 -7.26
CA LEU A 97 -1.51 -6.59 -8.17
C LEU A 97 -1.29 -7.05 -9.61
N ASP A 98 -2.15 -6.59 -10.49
CA ASP A 98 -2.04 -6.90 -11.90
C ASP A 98 -0.68 -6.46 -12.43
N ARG A 99 -0.03 -7.32 -13.19
CA ARG A 99 1.31 -7.07 -13.68
C ARG A 99 1.43 -5.82 -14.53
N ASP A 100 0.48 -5.61 -15.42
CA ASP A 100 0.54 -4.45 -16.29
C ASP A 100 0.34 -3.17 -15.49
N LEU A 101 -0.54 -3.20 -14.52
CA LEU A 101 -0.74 -2.05 -13.65
C LEU A 101 0.53 -1.78 -12.85
N PHE A 102 1.14 -2.83 -12.30
CA PHE A 102 2.36 -2.68 -11.54
C PHE A 102 3.45 -2.02 -12.38
N ARG A 103 3.61 -2.48 -13.61
CA ARG A 103 4.61 -1.90 -14.49
C ARG A 103 4.32 -0.46 -14.84
N SER A 104 3.05 -0.12 -14.97
CA SER A 104 2.69 1.25 -15.34
C SER A 104 2.95 2.23 -14.21
N LEU A 105 3.03 1.74 -12.98
CA LEU A 105 3.22 2.59 -11.81
C LEU A 105 4.66 2.67 -11.33
N THR A 106 5.52 1.80 -11.80
CA THR A 106 6.88 1.69 -11.25
C THR A 106 7.94 1.81 -12.34
N LEU A 107 9.20 1.86 -11.90
CA LEU A 107 10.33 1.83 -12.82
C LEU A 107 10.83 0.40 -12.91
N VAL A 108 10.06 -0.45 -13.52
CA VAL A 108 10.45 -1.84 -13.71
C VAL A 108 10.74 -2.05 -15.17
N PHE A 109 11.93 -2.51 -15.46
CA PHE A 109 12.33 -2.82 -16.83
C PHE A 109 12.66 -4.28 -16.91
N ASP A 110 12.14 -4.94 -17.86
CA ASP A 110 12.38 -6.37 -18.01
C ASP A 110 13.49 -6.64 -18.94
#